data_6f1a507a9ec2d32ff195f96a4eb1189f
#
_entry.id   6f1a507a9ec2d32ff195f96a4eb1189f
#
_cell.length_a   1.000
_cell.length_b   1.000
_cell.length_c   1.000
_cell.angle_alpha   90.00
_cell.angle_beta   90.00
_cell.angle_gamma   90.00
#
_symmetry.space_group_name_H-M   'P 1'
#
loop_
_entity.id
_entity.type
_entity.pdbx_description
1 polymer ?
#
loop_
_entity_poly.entity_id
_entity_poly.type
_entity_poly.pdbx_seq_one_letter_code
_entity_poly.pdbx_strand_id
1 'polypeptide(L)'
;MELKEKEFFEYIKCPLRYQLIKKGHVLEEQKTFNQICYEAINSNINARVNGMKSDFSTFKRKWDSLAKENEFLGAKKILDGWGYIYRTYEYIEMFNIKFLDCNTSYKIEIPGTQVCLTGVLNPIIDKGTHIEVFVPHFNRSLPERIDIDTKLKHTIDAYAIKQMFKKDAVFTYYSPATGKTIETIRGTRDFKKLESMLTMVSKAIKSNIIYPRETFMCSSCIARGICKSWTGQEEV
;
A
#
# COMPACT_ATOMS: atom_id res chain seq x y z
N MET A 1 9.22 -8.11 19.41
CA MET A 1 7.80 -7.96 19.01
C MET A 1 7.76 -7.85 17.49
N GLU A 2 6.92 -8.64 16.85
CA GLU A 2 6.64 -8.47 15.42
C GLU A 2 5.47 -7.48 15.26
N LEU A 3 5.65 -6.48 14.41
CA LEU A 3 4.65 -5.46 14.09
C LEU A 3 4.39 -5.51 12.59
N LYS A 4 3.15 -5.77 12.21
CA LYS A 4 2.77 -5.71 10.79
C LYS A 4 2.67 -4.26 10.33
N GLU A 5 3.07 -3.98 9.11
CA GLU A 5 2.95 -2.65 8.52
C GLU A 5 1.51 -2.11 8.60
N LYS A 6 0.50 -2.95 8.33
CA LYS A 6 -0.92 -2.59 8.48
C LYS A 6 -1.24 -2.14 9.90
N GLU A 7 -0.75 -2.85 10.92
CA GLU A 7 -0.95 -2.50 12.33
C GLU A 7 -0.30 -1.16 12.69
N PHE A 8 0.91 -0.94 12.19
CA PHE A 8 1.61 0.33 12.37
C PHE A 8 0.81 1.51 11.79
N PHE A 9 0.30 1.38 10.56
CA PHE A 9 -0.52 2.42 9.96
C PHE A 9 -1.86 2.63 10.69
N GLU A 10 -2.52 1.56 11.13
CA GLU A 10 -3.75 1.69 11.89
C GLU A 10 -3.52 2.40 13.24
N TYR A 11 -2.43 2.09 13.93
CA TYR A 11 -2.08 2.77 15.17
C TYR A 11 -1.79 4.28 14.95
N ILE A 12 -1.05 4.63 13.91
CA ILE A 12 -0.76 6.04 13.60
C ILE A 12 -2.04 6.80 13.24
N LYS A 13 -2.96 6.17 12.52
CA LYS A 13 -4.25 6.79 12.19
C LYS A 13 -5.05 7.09 13.45
N CYS A 14 -5.25 6.11 14.32
CA CYS A 14 -5.95 6.25 15.58
C CYS A 14 -5.66 5.04 16.48
N PRO A 15 -4.98 5.21 17.63
CA PRO A 15 -4.71 4.12 18.57
C PRO A 15 -5.97 3.37 19.05
N LEU A 16 -7.08 4.07 19.31
CA LEU A 16 -8.36 3.44 19.66
C LEU A 16 -8.90 2.57 18.52
N ARG A 17 -8.91 3.08 17.28
CA ARG A 17 -9.32 2.29 16.10
C ARG A 17 -8.46 1.02 15.95
N TYR A 18 -7.15 1.14 16.08
CA TYR A 18 -6.23 0.00 16.06
C TYR A 18 -6.64 -1.07 17.11
N GLN A 19 -6.94 -0.65 18.34
CA GLN A 19 -7.36 -1.57 19.39
C GLN A 19 -8.69 -2.25 19.05
N LEU A 20 -9.68 -1.52 18.57
CA LEU A 20 -10.98 -2.05 18.19
C LEU A 20 -10.89 -3.08 17.05
N ILE A 21 -10.06 -2.80 16.04
CA ILE A 21 -9.78 -3.76 14.96
C ILE A 21 -9.09 -5.01 15.51
N LYS A 22 -8.07 -4.84 16.36
CA LYS A 22 -7.32 -5.96 16.95
C LYS A 22 -8.18 -6.87 17.84
N LYS A 23 -9.18 -6.32 18.51
CA LYS A 23 -10.17 -7.08 19.30
C LYS A 23 -11.28 -7.72 18.45
N GLY A 24 -11.28 -7.53 17.13
CA GLY A 24 -12.30 -8.10 16.24
C GLY A 24 -13.65 -7.38 16.28
N HIS A 25 -13.74 -6.19 16.88
CA HIS A 25 -14.99 -5.43 16.96
C HIS A 25 -15.36 -4.72 15.65
N VAL A 26 -14.49 -4.75 14.66
CA VAL A 26 -14.67 -4.03 13.40
C VAL A 26 -14.45 -5.00 12.25
N LEU A 27 -15.39 -5.03 11.31
CA LEU A 27 -15.29 -5.80 10.09
C LEU A 27 -14.23 -5.20 9.15
N GLU A 28 -13.69 -6.00 8.24
CA GLU A 28 -12.76 -5.51 7.22
C GLU A 28 -13.43 -4.46 6.33
N GLU A 29 -12.66 -3.46 5.93
CA GLU A 29 -13.12 -2.45 4.97
C GLU A 29 -13.36 -3.10 3.60
N GLN A 30 -14.46 -2.71 2.96
CA GLN A 30 -14.72 -3.10 1.57
C GLN A 30 -13.59 -2.56 0.66
N LYS A 31 -13.14 -3.39 -0.28
CA LYS A 31 -12.09 -2.97 -1.24
C LYS A 31 -12.55 -1.76 -2.04
N THR A 32 -11.66 -0.78 -2.16
CA THR A 32 -11.89 0.36 -3.05
C THR A 32 -11.65 -0.03 -4.52
N PHE A 33 -12.19 0.75 -5.45
CA PHE A 33 -11.94 0.58 -6.88
C PHE A 33 -10.44 0.49 -7.22
N ASN A 34 -9.62 1.37 -6.63
CA ASN A 34 -8.18 1.38 -6.87
C ASN A 34 -7.50 0.11 -6.36
N GLN A 35 -7.94 -0.43 -5.22
CA GLN A 35 -7.42 -1.70 -4.70
C GLN A 35 -7.77 -2.89 -5.60
N ILE A 36 -8.96 -2.89 -6.20
CA ILE A 36 -9.39 -3.93 -7.14
C ILE A 36 -8.55 -3.88 -8.43
N CYS A 37 -8.34 -2.67 -8.99
CA CYS A 37 -7.46 -2.48 -10.15
C CYS A 37 -6.03 -2.94 -9.83
N TYR A 38 -5.52 -2.57 -8.67
CA TYR A 38 -4.19 -2.95 -8.21
C TYR A 38 -4.04 -4.47 -8.07
N GLU A 39 -5.03 -5.13 -7.49
CA GLU A 39 -5.04 -6.59 -7.34
C GLU A 39 -5.04 -7.32 -8.70
N ALA A 40 -5.82 -6.82 -9.68
CA ALA A 40 -5.83 -7.36 -11.02
C ALA A 40 -4.45 -7.28 -11.68
N ILE A 41 -3.80 -6.12 -11.60
CA ILE A 41 -2.48 -5.91 -12.20
C ILE A 41 -1.41 -6.74 -11.48
N ASN A 42 -1.37 -6.72 -10.15
CA ASN A 42 -0.39 -7.49 -9.38
C ASN A 42 -0.51 -8.99 -9.62
N SER A 43 -1.72 -9.51 -9.74
CA SER A 43 -1.93 -10.93 -10.06
C SER A 43 -1.27 -11.33 -11.38
N ASN A 44 -1.33 -10.46 -12.38
CA ASN A 44 -0.73 -10.71 -13.68
C ASN A 44 0.78 -10.50 -13.69
N ILE A 45 1.29 -9.49 -12.97
CA ILE A 45 2.73 -9.30 -12.79
C ILE A 45 3.31 -10.54 -12.08
N ASN A 46 2.65 -11.01 -11.03
CA ASN A 46 3.07 -12.23 -10.33
C ASN A 46 3.10 -13.46 -11.23
N ALA A 47 2.12 -13.62 -12.13
CA ALA A 47 2.12 -14.69 -13.11
C ALA A 47 3.36 -14.61 -14.03
N ARG A 48 3.75 -13.41 -14.49
CA ARG A 48 4.94 -13.19 -15.31
C ARG A 48 6.24 -13.51 -14.55
N VAL A 49 6.36 -13.05 -13.31
CA VAL A 49 7.51 -13.34 -12.44
C VAL A 49 7.70 -14.85 -12.28
N ASN A 50 6.60 -15.59 -12.16
CA ASN A 50 6.64 -17.07 -12.05
C ASN A 50 6.73 -17.81 -13.40
N GLY A 51 7.09 -17.11 -14.48
CA GLY A 51 7.29 -17.70 -15.82
C GLY A 51 6.00 -18.14 -16.51
N MET A 52 4.83 -17.79 -16.01
CA MET A 52 3.55 -18.09 -16.66
C MET A 52 3.30 -17.11 -17.80
N LYS A 53 2.75 -17.62 -18.91
CA LYS A 53 2.33 -16.74 -20.00
C LYS A 53 1.22 -15.82 -19.51
N SER A 54 1.48 -14.52 -19.53
CA SER A 54 0.54 -13.48 -19.13
C SER A 54 0.35 -12.51 -20.28
N ASP A 55 -0.60 -12.85 -21.16
CA ASP A 55 -1.09 -11.98 -22.22
C ASP A 55 -2.26 -11.10 -21.75
N PHE A 56 -2.73 -10.23 -22.63
CA PHE A 56 -3.85 -9.35 -22.30
C PHE A 56 -5.12 -10.10 -21.89
N SER A 57 -5.36 -11.28 -22.47
CA SER A 57 -6.54 -12.09 -22.12
C SER A 57 -6.53 -12.55 -20.66
N THR A 58 -5.34 -12.76 -20.11
CA THR A 58 -5.14 -13.11 -18.69
C THR A 58 -5.42 -11.91 -17.77
N PHE A 59 -4.93 -10.72 -18.15
CA PHE A 59 -5.27 -9.47 -17.45
C PHE A 59 -6.79 -9.23 -17.45
N LYS A 60 -7.43 -9.41 -18.60
CA LYS A 60 -8.88 -9.25 -18.76
C LYS A 60 -9.65 -10.19 -17.86
N ARG A 61 -9.38 -11.49 -17.94
CA ARG A 61 -10.10 -12.50 -17.14
C ARG A 61 -10.02 -12.23 -15.64
N LYS A 62 -8.85 -11.80 -15.16
CA LYS A 62 -8.68 -11.48 -13.73
C LYS A 62 -9.49 -10.25 -13.33
N TRP A 63 -9.51 -9.21 -14.19
CA TRP A 63 -10.36 -8.04 -13.97
C TRP A 63 -11.85 -8.40 -13.96
N ASP A 64 -12.31 -9.15 -14.96
CA ASP A 64 -13.71 -9.54 -15.08
C ASP A 64 -14.18 -10.35 -13.85
N SER A 65 -13.33 -11.26 -13.33
CA SER A 65 -13.61 -12.00 -12.10
C SER A 65 -13.74 -11.06 -10.89
N LEU A 66 -12.76 -10.17 -10.70
CA LEU A 66 -12.78 -9.24 -9.57
C LEU A 66 -13.92 -8.22 -9.65
N ALA A 67 -14.25 -7.75 -10.85
CA ALA A 67 -15.37 -6.84 -11.06
C ALA A 67 -16.72 -7.52 -10.74
N LYS A 68 -16.87 -8.80 -11.10
CA LYS A 68 -18.05 -9.59 -10.77
C LYS A 68 -18.18 -9.86 -9.26
N GLU A 69 -17.07 -10.13 -8.56
CA GLU A 69 -17.03 -10.32 -7.12
C GLU A 69 -17.35 -9.04 -6.32
N ASN A 70 -17.24 -7.86 -6.97
CA ASN A 70 -17.43 -6.55 -6.37
C ASN A 70 -18.60 -5.80 -7.05
N GLU A 71 -19.83 -6.30 -6.86
CA GLU A 71 -21.07 -5.81 -7.49
C GLU A 71 -21.37 -4.32 -7.26
N PHE A 72 -20.76 -3.68 -6.25
CA PHE A 72 -20.88 -2.24 -6.01
C PHE A 72 -20.18 -1.38 -7.08
N LEU A 73 -19.40 -2.00 -7.98
CA LEU A 73 -18.79 -1.31 -9.11
C LEU A 73 -19.87 -1.09 -10.18
N GLY A 74 -20.39 0.13 -10.30
CA GLY A 74 -21.28 0.47 -11.42
C GLY A 74 -20.59 0.35 -12.78
N ALA A 75 -21.36 0.22 -13.85
CA ALA A 75 -20.90 -0.01 -15.24
C ALA A 75 -19.77 0.94 -15.67
N LYS A 76 -19.84 2.22 -15.30
CA LYS A 76 -18.79 3.21 -15.60
C LYS A 76 -17.44 2.83 -15.00
N LYS A 77 -17.39 2.44 -13.71
CA LYS A 77 -16.15 2.02 -13.05
C LYS A 77 -15.59 0.73 -13.66
N ILE A 78 -16.46 -0.19 -14.09
CA ILE A 78 -16.02 -1.42 -14.76
C ILE A 78 -15.32 -1.08 -16.07
N LEU A 79 -15.86 -0.16 -16.88
CA LEU A 79 -15.24 0.30 -18.12
C LEU A 79 -13.95 1.10 -17.89
N ASP A 80 -13.94 1.99 -16.91
CA ASP A 80 -12.74 2.76 -16.55
C ASP A 80 -11.61 1.80 -16.10
N GLY A 81 -11.92 0.82 -15.26
CA GLY A 81 -10.97 -0.20 -14.80
C GLY A 81 -10.41 -1.04 -15.95
N TRP A 82 -11.25 -1.41 -16.91
CA TRP A 82 -10.84 -2.07 -18.14
C TRP A 82 -9.82 -1.25 -18.91
N GLY A 83 -10.09 0.04 -19.12
CA GLY A 83 -9.17 0.96 -19.77
C GLY A 83 -7.85 1.10 -19.02
N TYR A 84 -7.87 1.16 -17.70
CA TYR A 84 -6.65 1.27 -16.89
C TYR A 84 -5.79 0.00 -16.94
N ILE A 85 -6.42 -1.17 -16.91
CA ILE A 85 -5.72 -2.45 -17.01
C ILE A 85 -5.09 -2.63 -18.38
N TYR A 86 -5.83 -2.31 -19.45
CA TYR A 86 -5.33 -2.37 -20.81
C TYR A 86 -4.09 -1.47 -21.01
N ARG A 87 -4.19 -0.19 -20.63
CA ARG A 87 -3.08 0.75 -20.78
C ARG A 87 -1.88 0.40 -19.90
N THR A 88 -2.10 -0.19 -18.73
CA THR A 88 -0.99 -0.69 -17.90
C THR A 88 -0.32 -1.88 -18.56
N TYR A 89 -1.08 -2.79 -19.16
CA TYR A 89 -0.53 -3.90 -19.94
C TYR A 89 0.30 -3.37 -21.12
N GLU A 90 -0.25 -2.44 -21.94
CA GLU A 90 0.48 -1.83 -23.05
C GLU A 90 1.77 -1.15 -22.60
N TYR A 91 1.74 -0.43 -21.50
CA TYR A 91 2.93 0.22 -20.91
C TYR A 91 4.00 -0.82 -20.56
N ILE A 92 3.63 -1.89 -19.88
CA ILE A 92 4.55 -2.97 -19.52
C ILE A 92 5.19 -3.62 -20.77
N GLU A 93 4.39 -3.89 -21.81
CA GLU A 93 4.87 -4.46 -23.08
C GLU A 93 5.76 -3.49 -23.85
N MET A 94 5.31 -2.24 -24.03
CA MET A 94 6.02 -1.22 -24.79
C MET A 94 7.44 -0.96 -24.24
N PHE A 95 7.58 -0.91 -22.93
CA PHE A 95 8.86 -0.70 -22.27
C PHE A 95 9.60 -1.99 -21.91
N ASN A 96 9.06 -3.14 -22.32
CA ASN A 96 9.63 -4.48 -22.02
C ASN A 96 10.01 -4.61 -20.53
N ILE A 97 9.10 -4.22 -19.64
CA ILE A 97 9.37 -4.19 -18.21
C ILE A 97 9.50 -5.60 -17.67
N LYS A 98 10.68 -5.89 -17.12
CA LYS A 98 10.98 -7.18 -16.46
C LYS A 98 10.95 -6.98 -14.96
N PHE A 99 9.89 -7.49 -14.34
CA PHE A 99 9.77 -7.47 -12.89
C PHE A 99 10.71 -8.51 -12.26
N LEU A 100 11.39 -8.09 -11.19
CA LEU A 100 12.21 -8.99 -10.37
C LEU A 100 11.31 -9.84 -9.48
N ASP A 101 10.34 -9.21 -8.86
CA ASP A 101 9.35 -9.86 -7.99
C ASP A 101 8.07 -9.01 -7.87
N CYS A 102 7.02 -9.68 -7.40
CA CYS A 102 5.72 -9.07 -7.08
C CYS A 102 5.25 -9.66 -5.76
N ASN A 103 4.98 -8.80 -4.78
CA ASN A 103 4.62 -9.19 -3.41
C ASN A 103 5.81 -9.73 -2.57
N THR A 104 7.01 -9.23 -2.79
CA THR A 104 8.18 -9.53 -1.95
C THR A 104 7.88 -9.20 -0.49
N SER A 105 7.81 -10.21 0.36
CA SER A 105 7.68 -10.02 1.79
C SER A 105 8.98 -9.52 2.40
N TYR A 106 8.90 -8.58 3.33
CA TYR A 106 10.05 -8.12 4.08
C TYR A 106 9.87 -8.28 5.59
N LYS A 107 11.00 -8.47 6.26
CA LYS A 107 11.11 -8.42 7.70
C LYS A 107 12.35 -7.60 8.05
N ILE A 108 12.13 -6.42 8.62
CA ILE A 108 13.20 -5.47 8.96
C ILE A 108 13.26 -5.22 10.46
N GLU A 109 14.47 -5.24 11.00
CA GLU A 109 14.71 -4.91 12.39
C GLU A 109 14.79 -3.40 12.57
N ILE A 110 14.19 -2.91 13.65
CA ILE A 110 14.19 -1.49 13.98
C ILE A 110 15.35 -1.26 14.95
N PRO A 111 16.38 -0.47 14.57
CA PRO A 111 17.56 -0.23 15.41
C PRO A 111 17.20 0.27 16.81
N GLY A 112 17.90 -0.24 17.81
CA GLY A 112 17.69 0.14 19.21
C GLY A 112 16.38 -0.35 19.83
N THR A 113 15.65 -1.25 19.14
CA THR A 113 14.43 -1.87 19.67
C THR A 113 14.47 -3.39 19.45
N GLN A 114 13.62 -4.13 20.18
CA GLN A 114 13.37 -5.55 19.92
C GLN A 114 12.13 -5.74 19.02
N VAL A 115 11.98 -4.88 18.01
CA VAL A 115 10.81 -4.87 17.12
C VAL A 115 11.25 -5.13 15.70
N CYS A 116 10.55 -6.07 15.06
CA CYS A 116 10.66 -6.31 13.63
C CYS A 116 9.39 -5.79 12.95
N LEU A 117 9.53 -4.99 11.90
CA LEU A 117 8.43 -4.58 11.03
C LEU A 117 8.34 -5.55 9.86
N THR A 118 7.14 -6.06 9.60
CA THR A 118 6.86 -6.95 8.47
C THR A 118 5.85 -6.33 7.52
N GLY A 119 6.03 -6.56 6.25
CA GLY A 119 5.14 -6.06 5.20
C GLY A 119 5.43 -6.68 3.85
N VAL A 120 4.86 -6.10 2.81
CA VAL A 120 4.99 -6.55 1.43
C VAL A 120 5.29 -5.37 0.53
N LEU A 121 6.30 -5.53 -0.33
CA LEU A 121 6.65 -4.55 -1.35
C LEU A 121 5.67 -4.60 -2.53
N ASN A 122 5.47 -3.46 -3.17
CA ASN A 122 4.89 -3.38 -4.50
C ASN A 122 5.80 -4.09 -5.53
N PRO A 123 5.33 -4.34 -6.77
CA PRO A 123 6.16 -4.93 -7.79
C PRO A 123 7.49 -4.17 -7.97
N ILE A 124 8.58 -4.91 -7.98
CA ILE A 124 9.94 -4.37 -8.05
C ILE A 124 10.66 -4.79 -9.33
N ILE A 125 11.53 -3.90 -9.80
CA ILE A 125 12.33 -4.06 -11.00
C ILE A 125 13.79 -3.77 -10.63
N ASP A 126 14.71 -4.68 -10.95
CA ASP A 126 16.13 -4.41 -10.75
C ASP A 126 16.70 -3.63 -11.96
N LYS A 127 17.12 -2.39 -11.74
CA LYS A 127 17.76 -1.53 -12.73
C LYS A 127 19.30 -1.58 -12.65
N GLY A 128 19.86 -2.53 -11.90
CA GLY A 128 21.30 -2.65 -11.66
C GLY A 128 21.78 -1.71 -10.57
N THR A 129 21.68 -0.41 -10.75
CA THR A 129 22.12 0.63 -9.78
C THR A 129 21.13 0.85 -8.64
N HIS A 130 19.85 0.61 -8.85
CA HIS A 130 18.77 0.82 -7.90
C HIS A 130 17.63 -0.19 -8.12
N ILE A 131 16.73 -0.29 -7.16
CA ILE A 131 15.46 -1.00 -7.30
C ILE A 131 14.36 0.01 -7.63
N GLU A 132 13.72 -0.18 -8.77
CA GLU A 132 12.52 0.57 -9.11
C GLU A 132 11.28 -0.13 -8.52
N VAL A 133 10.43 0.62 -7.83
CA VAL A 133 9.14 0.16 -7.31
C VAL A 133 8.04 0.69 -8.21
N PHE A 134 7.34 -0.18 -8.90
CA PHE A 134 6.27 0.18 -9.81
C PHE A 134 4.96 0.43 -9.04
N VAL A 135 4.40 1.64 -9.19
CA VAL A 135 3.18 2.07 -8.49
C VAL A 135 2.13 2.56 -9.50
N PRO A 136 1.25 1.68 -9.99
CA PRO A 136 0.15 2.13 -10.84
C PRO A 136 -0.82 3.01 -10.05
N HIS A 137 -1.24 4.12 -10.66
CA HIS A 137 -2.09 5.14 -10.05
C HIS A 137 -3.37 5.34 -10.88
N PHE A 138 -4.52 4.91 -10.36
CA PHE A 138 -5.79 4.79 -11.09
C PHE A 138 -6.71 6.01 -10.97
N ASN A 139 -6.19 7.15 -10.55
CA ASN A 139 -6.93 8.40 -10.60
C ASN A 139 -6.70 9.11 -11.95
N ARG A 140 -7.57 10.07 -12.29
CA ARG A 140 -7.50 10.82 -13.54
C ARG A 140 -6.25 11.69 -13.67
N SER A 141 -5.67 12.12 -12.56
CA SER A 141 -4.42 12.89 -12.52
C SER A 141 -3.38 12.13 -11.69
N LEU A 142 -2.11 12.35 -12.00
CA LEU A 142 -1.03 11.94 -11.10
C LEU A 142 -1.17 12.67 -9.75
N PRO A 143 -0.70 12.07 -8.64
CA PRO A 143 -0.65 12.73 -7.35
C PRO A 143 0.31 13.93 -7.40
N GLU A 144 0.09 14.91 -6.54
CA GLU A 144 1.01 16.02 -6.40
C GLU A 144 2.36 15.56 -5.84
N ARG A 145 3.41 16.31 -6.17
CA ARG A 145 4.77 15.99 -5.73
C ARG A 145 4.84 15.83 -4.20
N ILE A 146 4.20 16.74 -3.48
CA ILE A 146 4.20 16.73 -2.01
C ILE A 146 3.58 15.45 -1.45
N ASP A 147 2.51 14.94 -2.06
CA ASP A 147 1.81 13.74 -1.59
C ASP A 147 2.67 12.50 -1.72
N ILE A 148 3.42 12.38 -2.83
CA ILE A 148 4.30 11.23 -3.03
C ILE A 148 5.57 11.34 -2.20
N ASP A 149 6.15 12.56 -2.05
CA ASP A 149 7.39 12.78 -1.30
C ASP A 149 7.19 12.61 0.21
N THR A 150 5.98 12.81 0.74
CA THR A 150 5.67 12.64 2.16
C THR A 150 5.07 11.28 2.51
N LYS A 151 4.83 10.42 1.53
CA LYS A 151 4.14 9.14 1.76
C LYS A 151 4.99 8.16 2.58
N LEU A 152 4.56 7.90 3.80
CA LEU A 152 5.30 7.08 4.77
C LEU A 152 5.51 5.63 4.29
N LYS A 153 4.54 5.04 3.57
CA LYS A 153 4.68 3.71 2.96
C LYS A 153 5.95 3.62 2.11
N HIS A 154 6.24 4.63 1.29
CA HIS A 154 7.44 4.63 0.45
C HIS A 154 8.73 4.73 1.25
N THR A 155 8.69 5.43 2.39
CA THR A 155 9.86 5.47 3.28
C THR A 155 10.11 4.11 3.92
N ILE A 156 9.05 3.39 4.31
CA ILE A 156 9.16 2.01 4.82
C ILE A 156 9.69 1.07 3.74
N ASP A 157 9.11 1.10 2.55
CA ASP A 157 9.54 0.24 1.44
C ASP A 157 10.98 0.51 1.01
N ALA A 158 11.37 1.79 0.91
CA ALA A 158 12.75 2.17 0.58
C ALA A 158 13.74 1.67 1.65
N TYR A 159 13.36 1.76 2.92
CA TYR A 159 14.17 1.27 4.04
C TYR A 159 14.32 -0.27 3.96
N ALA A 160 13.23 -0.98 3.67
CA ALA A 160 13.23 -2.43 3.47
C ALA A 160 14.12 -2.83 2.28
N ILE A 161 13.96 -2.18 1.14
CA ILE A 161 14.77 -2.40 -0.06
C ILE A 161 16.26 -2.17 0.24
N LYS A 162 16.60 -1.08 0.95
CA LYS A 162 17.98 -0.78 1.32
C LYS A 162 18.58 -1.88 2.19
N GLN A 163 17.81 -2.44 3.11
CA GLN A 163 18.28 -3.53 3.96
C GLN A 163 18.42 -4.86 3.19
N MET A 164 17.45 -5.20 2.34
CA MET A 164 17.39 -6.48 1.64
C MET A 164 18.36 -6.54 0.45
N PHE A 165 18.37 -5.50 -0.40
CA PHE A 165 19.08 -5.49 -1.67
C PHE A 165 20.37 -4.66 -1.64
N LYS A 166 20.62 -3.89 -0.58
CA LYS A 166 21.75 -2.92 -0.47
C LYS A 166 21.74 -1.86 -1.57
N LYS A 167 20.59 -1.63 -2.18
CA LYS A 167 20.35 -0.66 -3.24
C LYS A 167 19.39 0.43 -2.77
N ASP A 168 19.41 1.58 -3.44
CA ASP A 168 18.41 2.62 -3.22
C ASP A 168 17.13 2.29 -3.97
N ALA A 169 16.00 2.84 -3.51
CA ALA A 169 14.69 2.66 -4.13
C ALA A 169 14.24 3.91 -4.87
N VAL A 170 13.73 3.73 -6.09
CA VAL A 170 13.02 4.75 -6.88
C VAL A 170 11.57 4.30 -7.02
N PHE A 171 10.61 5.13 -6.65
CA PHE A 171 9.19 4.84 -6.79
C PHE A 171 8.65 5.52 -8.03
N THR A 172 8.29 4.74 -9.03
CA THR A 172 7.74 5.22 -10.30
C THR A 172 6.22 5.07 -10.30
N TYR A 173 5.53 6.18 -10.14
CA TYR A 173 4.09 6.25 -10.35
C TYR A 173 3.78 6.30 -11.82
N TYR A 174 2.95 5.39 -12.29
CA TYR A 174 2.41 5.39 -13.64
C TYR A 174 0.91 5.64 -13.61
N SER A 175 0.43 6.64 -14.35
CA SER A 175 -1.00 6.88 -14.51
C SER A 175 -1.52 6.29 -15.83
N PRO A 176 -2.31 5.21 -15.79
CA PRO A 176 -2.94 4.67 -17.00
C PRO A 176 -3.94 5.65 -17.64
N ALA A 177 -4.45 6.61 -16.89
CA ALA A 177 -5.38 7.61 -17.42
C ALA A 177 -4.70 8.59 -18.37
N THR A 178 -3.43 8.94 -18.12
CA THR A 178 -2.70 9.98 -18.86
C THR A 178 -1.48 9.47 -19.61
N GLY A 179 -1.02 8.23 -19.33
CA GLY A 179 0.23 7.67 -19.84
C GLY A 179 1.49 8.29 -19.24
N LYS A 180 1.35 9.16 -18.23
CA LYS A 180 2.46 9.89 -17.60
C LYS A 180 3.02 9.15 -16.39
N THR A 181 4.29 9.47 -16.07
CA THR A 181 4.97 8.99 -14.88
C THR A 181 5.45 10.14 -14.02
N ILE A 182 5.63 9.89 -12.73
CA ILE A 182 6.32 10.76 -11.78
C ILE A 182 7.08 9.89 -10.78
N GLU A 183 8.29 10.31 -10.42
CA GLU A 183 9.18 9.53 -9.55
C GLU A 183 9.43 10.23 -8.22
N THR A 184 9.70 9.43 -7.18
CA THR A 184 10.17 9.91 -5.88
C THR A 184 11.20 8.95 -5.30
N ILE A 185 12.11 9.49 -4.50
CA ILE A 185 13.17 8.74 -3.81
C ILE A 185 13.10 9.02 -2.30
N ARG A 186 13.81 8.19 -1.52
CA ARG A 186 13.99 8.41 -0.06
C ARG A 186 15.47 8.39 0.29
N GLY A 187 15.85 9.27 1.20
CA GLY A 187 17.21 9.40 1.65
C GLY A 187 17.41 9.11 3.13
N THR A 188 18.65 9.22 3.59
CA THR A 188 19.06 8.94 4.98
C THR A 188 18.25 9.73 6.01
N ARG A 189 17.85 10.97 5.70
CA ARG A 189 17.04 11.80 6.60
C ARG A 189 15.66 11.20 6.83
N ASP A 190 15.04 10.64 5.77
CA ASP A 190 13.73 10.00 5.84
C ASP A 190 13.81 8.72 6.67
N PHE A 191 14.89 7.95 6.52
CA PHE A 191 15.14 6.74 7.29
C PHE A 191 15.28 7.02 8.79
N LYS A 192 16.06 8.04 9.18
CA LYS A 192 16.18 8.45 10.58
C LYS A 192 14.84 8.86 11.21
N LYS A 193 14.01 9.58 10.46
CA LYS A 193 12.64 9.93 10.89
C LYS A 193 11.78 8.68 11.08
N LEU A 194 11.85 7.74 10.13
CA LEU A 194 11.13 6.48 10.20
C LEU A 194 11.53 5.66 11.43
N GLU A 195 12.83 5.49 11.68
CA GLU A 195 13.36 4.76 12.83
C GLU A 195 12.87 5.35 14.17
N SER A 196 12.91 6.68 14.29
CA SER A 196 12.37 7.39 15.45
C SER A 196 10.88 7.15 15.63
N MET A 197 10.10 7.26 14.56
CA MET A 197 8.65 7.03 14.59
C MET A 197 8.31 5.58 14.95
N LEU A 198 8.96 4.60 14.33
CA LEU A 198 8.77 3.18 14.63
C LEU A 198 9.10 2.86 16.10
N THR A 199 10.17 3.46 16.62
CA THR A 199 10.57 3.32 18.02
C THR A 199 9.49 3.86 18.96
N MET A 200 8.97 5.06 18.71
CA MET A 200 7.92 5.67 19.52
C MET A 200 6.62 4.88 19.48
N VAL A 201 6.16 4.52 18.28
CA VAL A 201 4.93 3.75 18.10
C VAL A 201 5.01 2.37 18.74
N SER A 202 6.13 1.68 18.57
CA SER A 202 6.31 0.35 19.16
C SER A 202 6.31 0.39 20.69
N LYS A 203 6.92 1.41 21.29
CA LYS A 203 6.86 1.64 22.75
C LYS A 203 5.43 1.93 23.19
N ALA A 204 4.72 2.79 22.50
CA ALA A 204 3.33 3.13 22.81
C ALA A 204 2.39 1.92 22.73
N ILE A 205 2.53 1.07 21.70
CA ILE A 205 1.77 -0.19 21.57
C ILE A 205 2.10 -1.14 22.73
N LYS A 206 3.40 -1.32 23.06
CA LYS A 206 3.82 -2.18 24.19
C LYS A 206 3.29 -1.70 25.53
N SER A 207 3.24 -0.39 25.72
CA SER A 207 2.70 0.23 26.95
C SER A 207 1.18 0.35 26.95
N ASN A 208 0.49 -0.24 25.95
CA ASN A 208 -0.97 -0.18 25.79
C ASN A 208 -1.52 1.26 25.83
N ILE A 209 -0.80 2.21 25.23
CA ILE A 209 -1.24 3.60 25.14
C ILE A 209 -2.33 3.69 24.08
N ILE A 210 -3.57 3.79 24.52
CA ILE A 210 -4.75 3.82 23.66
C ILE A 210 -5.53 5.10 23.92
N TYR A 211 -5.73 5.88 22.89
CA TYR A 211 -6.54 7.10 22.93
C TYR A 211 -7.22 7.33 21.59
N PRO A 212 -8.36 8.02 21.58
CA PRO A 212 -8.99 8.46 20.34
C PRO A 212 -8.14 9.57 19.70
N ARG A 213 -8.01 9.53 18.38
CA ARG A 213 -7.41 10.61 17.61
C ARG A 213 -8.46 11.17 16.66
N GLU A 214 -9.03 12.30 17.02
CA GLU A 214 -10.04 12.97 16.20
C GLU A 214 -9.39 13.57 14.94
N THR A 215 -9.93 13.21 13.79
CA THR A 215 -9.50 13.71 12.47
C THR A 215 -10.73 13.84 11.57
N PHE A 216 -10.57 14.51 10.42
CA PHE A 216 -11.61 14.54 9.37
C PHE A 216 -12.04 13.13 8.89
N MET A 217 -11.20 12.11 9.10
CA MET A 217 -11.52 10.72 8.75
C MET A 217 -12.52 10.05 9.70
N CYS A 218 -12.85 10.68 10.84
CA CYS A 218 -13.80 10.10 11.79
C CYS A 218 -15.21 9.97 11.21
N SER A 219 -15.60 10.85 10.30
CA SER A 219 -16.91 10.78 9.62
C SER A 219 -17.11 9.50 8.81
N SER A 220 -16.03 8.94 8.24
CA SER A 220 -16.02 7.70 7.45
C SER A 220 -15.33 6.53 8.17
N CYS A 221 -15.07 6.65 9.48
CA CYS A 221 -14.37 5.63 10.25
C CYS A 221 -15.25 4.38 10.43
N ILE A 222 -14.70 3.22 10.10
CA ILE A 222 -15.40 1.92 10.28
C ILE A 222 -15.74 1.61 11.74
N ALA A 223 -15.00 2.21 12.70
CA ALA A 223 -15.25 2.05 14.12
C ALA A 223 -16.21 3.12 14.70
N ARG A 224 -16.78 4.00 13.86
CA ARG A 224 -17.59 5.14 14.31
C ARG A 224 -18.74 4.74 15.24
N GLY A 225 -19.47 3.67 14.89
CA GLY A 225 -20.64 3.22 15.64
C GLY A 225 -20.35 2.70 17.06
N ILE A 226 -19.09 2.35 17.33
CA ILE A 226 -18.63 1.83 18.63
C ILE A 226 -17.55 2.69 19.26
N CYS A 227 -17.20 3.81 18.63
CA CYS A 227 -16.19 4.73 19.12
C CYS A 227 -16.77 5.63 20.20
N LYS A 228 -16.32 5.47 21.43
CA LYS A 228 -16.78 6.24 22.59
C LYS A 228 -16.64 7.76 22.43
N SER A 229 -15.54 8.21 21.83
CA SER A 229 -15.33 9.63 21.51
C SER A 229 -16.37 10.22 20.56
N TRP A 230 -17.06 9.35 19.81
CA TRP A 230 -18.10 9.78 18.87
C TRP A 230 -19.51 9.59 19.43
N THR A 231 -19.74 8.52 20.18
CA THR A 231 -21.06 8.17 20.71
C THR A 231 -21.36 8.83 22.05
N GLY A 232 -20.35 9.37 22.74
CA GLY A 232 -20.47 9.94 24.08
C GLY A 232 -20.80 8.92 25.19
N GLN A 233 -20.75 7.62 24.88
CA GLN A 233 -21.02 6.56 25.87
C GLN A 233 -19.78 6.31 26.72
N GLU A 234 -19.93 6.46 28.03
CA GLU A 234 -18.93 6.03 29.01
C GLU A 234 -18.93 4.50 29.14
N GLU A 235 -17.81 3.93 29.64
CA GLU A 235 -17.75 2.47 29.90
C GLU A 235 -18.74 2.09 30.99
N VAL A 236 -19.59 1.12 30.70
CA VAL A 236 -20.33 0.35 31.70
C VAL A 236 -19.44 -0.81 32.15
#